data_93b6b319cde168838e9217b8770ee498
#
_entry.id   93b6b319cde168838e9217b8770ee498
#
_cell.length_a   1.000
_cell.length_b   1.000
_cell.length_c   1.000
_cell.angle_alpha   90.00
_cell.angle_beta   90.00
_cell.angle_gamma   90.00
#
_symmetry.space_group_name_H-M   'P 1'
#
loop_
_entity.id
_entity.type
_entity.pdbx_description
1 polymer ?
#
loop_
_entity_poly.entity_id
_entity_poly.type
_entity_poly.pdbx_seq_one_letter_code
_entity_poly.pdbx_strand_id
1 'polypeptide(L)'
;MEEREGTVLVLTTAPPDDTGETLARALVERRLAACVNRIPGIRSIYRWKERVESEEEELLIVKTSPLLLDRLEETIREIHPYEVPEMLVLPASGGFPPYLDWLADSLRGE
;
A
#
# COMPACT_ATOMS: atom_id res chain seq x y z
N MET A 1 10.42 11.95 18.68
CA MET A 1 9.28 11.21 18.05
C MET A 1 8.00 11.66 18.71
N GLU A 2 6.94 11.75 17.96
CA GLU A 2 5.65 12.19 18.45
C GLU A 2 4.63 11.07 18.26
N GLU A 3 3.80 10.85 19.29
CA GLU A 3 2.65 9.97 19.14
C GLU A 3 1.56 10.76 18.42
N ARG A 4 1.02 10.20 17.34
CA ARG A 4 0.02 10.88 16.54
C ARG A 4 -0.80 9.87 15.77
N GLU A 5 -2.11 10.03 15.77
CA GLU A 5 -2.99 9.25 14.93
C GLU A 5 -3.11 9.90 13.55
N GLY A 6 -3.67 9.19 12.60
CA GLY A 6 -3.95 9.73 11.28
C GLY A 6 -3.06 9.22 10.17
N THR A 7 -2.11 8.34 10.48
CA THR A 7 -1.28 7.69 9.47
C THR A 7 -1.45 6.18 9.58
N VAL A 8 -1.64 5.53 8.44
CA VAL A 8 -1.67 4.08 8.37
C VAL A 8 -0.72 3.60 7.27
N LEU A 9 -0.28 2.36 7.44
CA LEU A 9 0.45 1.63 6.40
C LEU A 9 -0.49 0.58 5.83
N VAL A 10 -0.50 0.44 4.51
CA VAL A 10 -1.24 -0.64 3.88
C VAL A 10 -0.23 -1.55 3.21
N LEU A 11 -0.27 -2.83 3.56
CA LEU A 11 0.55 -3.84 2.91
C LEU A 11 -0.25 -4.46 1.79
N THR A 12 0.35 -4.52 0.61
CA THR A 12 -0.21 -5.24 -0.53
C THR A 12 0.94 -5.88 -1.30
N THR A 13 0.66 -6.90 -2.09
CA THR A 13 1.67 -7.56 -2.90
C THR A 13 1.26 -7.48 -4.36
N ALA A 14 2.22 -7.62 -5.25
CA ALA A 14 1.98 -7.57 -6.68
C ALA A 14 2.85 -8.63 -7.36
N PRO A 15 2.44 -9.12 -8.55
CA PRO A 15 3.28 -10.04 -9.31
C PRO A 15 4.58 -9.35 -9.75
N PRO A 16 5.63 -10.14 -10.10
CA PRO A 16 6.94 -9.59 -10.46
C PRO A 16 6.96 -9.08 -11.90
N ASP A 17 6.07 -8.17 -12.22
CA ASP A 17 5.98 -7.52 -13.52
C ASP A 17 5.80 -6.02 -13.29
N ASP A 18 5.17 -5.30 -14.19
CA ASP A 18 5.00 -3.85 -14.04
C ASP A 18 3.77 -3.46 -13.24
N THR A 19 3.01 -4.42 -12.72
CA THR A 19 1.80 -4.14 -11.93
C THR A 19 2.13 -3.27 -10.72
N GLY A 20 3.19 -3.60 -9.98
CA GLY A 20 3.57 -2.86 -8.78
C GLY A 20 3.87 -1.40 -9.06
N GLU A 21 4.60 -1.12 -10.13
CA GLU A 21 4.90 0.26 -10.49
C GLU A 21 3.66 1.01 -10.93
N THR A 22 2.83 0.38 -11.75
CA THR A 22 1.59 0.98 -12.24
C THR A 22 0.68 1.35 -11.06
N LEU A 23 0.52 0.41 -10.12
CA LEU A 23 -0.30 0.63 -8.96
C LEU A 23 0.26 1.73 -8.06
N ALA A 24 1.56 1.67 -7.77
CA ALA A 24 2.21 2.67 -6.91
C ALA A 24 2.07 4.08 -7.48
N ARG A 25 2.30 4.24 -8.78
CA ARG A 25 2.17 5.55 -9.42
C ARG A 25 0.73 6.04 -9.39
N ALA A 26 -0.25 5.19 -9.67
CA ALA A 26 -1.65 5.58 -9.64
C ALA A 26 -2.05 6.06 -8.24
N LEU A 27 -1.63 5.34 -7.20
CA LEU A 27 -1.97 5.72 -5.82
C LEU A 27 -1.39 7.08 -5.45
N VAL A 28 -0.14 7.34 -5.82
CA VAL A 28 0.51 8.62 -5.50
C VAL A 28 -0.06 9.75 -6.34
N GLU A 29 -0.23 9.52 -7.64
CA GLU A 29 -0.76 10.55 -8.55
C GLU A 29 -2.18 10.96 -8.19
N ARG A 30 -3.00 10.02 -7.73
CA ARG A 30 -4.38 10.29 -7.33
C ARG A 30 -4.48 10.80 -5.88
N ARG A 31 -3.36 11.03 -5.21
CA ARG A 31 -3.27 11.47 -3.81
C ARG A 31 -3.98 10.52 -2.85
N LEU A 32 -3.96 9.25 -3.15
CA LEU A 32 -4.46 8.20 -2.28
C LEU A 32 -3.33 7.62 -1.41
N ALA A 33 -2.10 7.93 -1.75
CA ALA A 33 -0.92 7.58 -0.97
C ALA A 33 0.07 8.73 -1.03
N ALA A 34 0.75 8.99 0.08
CA ALA A 34 1.84 9.95 0.11
C ALA A 34 3.11 9.33 -0.45
N CYS A 35 3.29 8.04 -0.21
CA CYS A 35 4.49 7.31 -0.59
C CYS A 35 4.14 5.84 -0.71
N VAL A 36 4.74 5.17 -1.69
CA VAL A 36 4.67 3.72 -1.80
C VAL A 36 6.09 3.20 -1.91
N ASN A 37 6.50 2.36 -0.97
CA ASN A 37 7.79 1.69 -1.05
C ASN A 37 7.57 0.33 -1.71
N ARG A 38 8.42 -0.01 -2.67
CA ARG A 38 8.34 -1.26 -3.42
C ARG A 38 9.55 -2.11 -3.07
N ILE A 39 9.31 -3.32 -2.62
CA ILE A 39 10.37 -4.27 -2.24
C ILE A 39 10.25 -5.48 -3.16
N PRO A 40 11.11 -5.59 -4.17
CA PRO A 40 11.04 -6.71 -5.12
C PRO A 40 11.65 -7.98 -4.52
N GLY A 41 11.33 -9.10 -5.14
CA GLY A 41 12.03 -10.35 -4.86
C GLY A 41 11.63 -11.05 -3.58
N ILE A 42 10.47 -10.73 -3.01
CA ILE A 42 9.97 -11.53 -1.89
C ILE A 42 9.38 -12.84 -2.42
N ARG A 43 9.33 -13.83 -1.57
CA ARG A 43 8.70 -15.11 -1.92
C ARG A 43 7.54 -15.33 -0.96
N SER A 44 6.34 -15.44 -1.53
CA SER A 44 5.11 -15.63 -0.77
C SER A 44 4.72 -17.09 -0.81
N ILE A 45 4.50 -17.66 0.36
CA ILE A 45 4.06 -19.05 0.49
C ILE A 45 2.71 -19.01 1.18
N TYR A 46 1.67 -19.54 0.50
CA TYR A 46 0.30 -19.37 0.98
C TYR A 46 -0.58 -20.50 0.48
N ARG A 47 -1.73 -20.65 1.11
CA ARG A 47 -2.72 -21.63 0.71
C ARG A 47 -3.76 -20.96 -0.20
N TRP A 48 -3.97 -21.55 -1.35
CA TRP A 48 -4.99 -21.11 -2.31
C TRP A 48 -5.69 -22.32 -2.88
N LYS A 49 -7.01 -22.40 -2.69
CA LYS A 49 -7.85 -23.50 -3.20
C LYS A 49 -7.27 -24.86 -2.82
N GLU A 50 -6.98 -25.03 -1.53
CA GLU A 50 -6.48 -26.27 -0.92
C GLU A 50 -5.06 -26.68 -1.34
N ARG A 51 -4.34 -25.81 -2.03
CA ARG A 51 -2.95 -26.06 -2.42
C ARG A 51 -2.04 -25.05 -1.75
N VAL A 52 -0.83 -25.48 -1.47
CA VAL A 52 0.21 -24.56 -0.98
C VAL A 52 0.99 -24.08 -2.18
N GLU A 53 0.98 -22.77 -2.38
CA GLU A 53 1.66 -22.11 -3.48
C GLU A 53 2.91 -21.42 -2.97
N SER A 54 3.89 -21.27 -3.84
CA SER A 54 5.12 -20.52 -3.55
C SER A 54 5.45 -19.70 -4.77
N GLU A 55 5.36 -18.39 -4.65
CA GLU A 55 5.52 -17.50 -5.79
C GLU A 55 6.39 -16.31 -5.46
N GLU A 56 7.10 -15.82 -6.46
CA GLU A 56 7.82 -14.57 -6.33
C GLU A 56 6.84 -13.42 -6.45
N GLU A 57 6.98 -12.45 -5.56
CA GLU A 57 6.14 -11.27 -5.57
C GLU A 57 6.95 -10.04 -5.22
N GLU A 58 6.31 -8.90 -5.28
CA GLU A 58 6.82 -7.62 -4.82
C GLU A 58 5.92 -7.17 -3.68
N LEU A 59 6.53 -6.68 -2.59
CA LEU A 59 5.76 -6.13 -1.46
C LEU A 59 5.69 -4.62 -1.63
N LEU A 60 4.49 -4.07 -1.52
CA LEU A 60 4.28 -2.63 -1.51
C LEU A 60 3.85 -2.20 -0.11
N ILE A 61 4.51 -1.16 0.40
CA ILE A 61 4.15 -0.54 1.68
C ILE A 61 3.62 0.83 1.34
N VAL A 62 2.31 1.01 1.50
CA VAL A 62 1.59 2.23 1.14
C VAL A 62 1.39 3.06 2.39
N LYS A 63 1.81 4.33 2.35
CA LYS A 63 1.68 5.24 3.49
C LYS A 63 0.58 6.24 3.18
N THR A 64 -0.47 6.24 4.00
CA THR A 64 -1.66 7.04 3.73
C THR A 64 -2.43 7.39 5.01
N SER A 65 -3.65 7.85 4.84
CA SER A 65 -4.56 8.22 5.93
C SER A 65 -5.75 7.26 5.96
N PRO A 66 -6.30 6.96 7.14
CA PRO A 66 -7.51 6.14 7.23
C PRO A 66 -8.67 6.68 6.40
N LEU A 67 -8.73 8.00 6.20
CA LEU A 67 -9.81 8.64 5.44
C LEU A 67 -9.83 8.24 3.98
N LEU A 68 -8.72 7.72 3.45
CA LEU A 68 -8.59 7.39 2.03
C LEU A 68 -8.68 5.90 1.75
N LEU A 69 -8.88 5.07 2.78
CA LEU A 69 -8.80 3.61 2.62
C LEU A 69 -9.83 3.05 1.65
N ASP A 70 -11.07 3.56 1.66
CA ASP A 70 -12.09 3.04 0.74
C ASP A 70 -11.73 3.32 -0.72
N ARG A 71 -11.25 4.52 -1.00
CA ARG A 71 -10.84 4.89 -2.35
C ARG A 71 -9.57 4.17 -2.78
N LEU A 72 -8.69 3.94 -1.83
CA LEU A 72 -7.46 3.18 -2.07
C LEU A 72 -7.81 1.72 -2.42
N GLU A 73 -8.72 1.13 -1.68
CA GLU A 73 -9.19 -0.23 -1.97
C GLU A 73 -9.78 -0.33 -3.37
N GLU A 74 -10.64 0.62 -3.76
CA GLU A 74 -11.22 0.65 -5.09
C GLU A 74 -10.14 0.67 -6.17
N THR A 75 -9.13 1.53 -6.00
CA THR A 75 -8.06 1.66 -6.97
C THR A 75 -7.22 0.39 -7.07
N ILE A 76 -6.91 -0.24 -5.94
CA ILE A 76 -6.18 -1.50 -5.95
C ILE A 76 -6.98 -2.57 -6.70
N ARG A 77 -8.27 -2.69 -6.41
CA ARG A 77 -9.12 -3.67 -7.07
C ARG A 77 -9.27 -3.41 -8.57
N GLU A 78 -9.25 -2.14 -8.98
CA GLU A 78 -9.33 -1.77 -10.39
C GLU A 78 -8.08 -2.21 -11.17
N ILE A 79 -6.91 -2.07 -10.58
CA ILE A 79 -5.63 -2.26 -11.26
C ILE A 79 -5.06 -3.65 -11.07
N HIS A 80 -5.27 -4.24 -9.90
CA HIS A 80 -4.63 -5.49 -9.52
C HIS A 80 -5.20 -6.67 -10.28
N PRO A 81 -4.35 -7.57 -10.83
CA PRO A 81 -4.84 -8.71 -11.62
C PRO A 81 -5.37 -9.88 -10.80
N TYR A 82 -5.12 -9.92 -9.48
CA TYR A 82 -5.54 -11.03 -8.65
C TYR A 82 -7.04 -10.97 -8.36
N GLU A 83 -7.65 -12.15 -8.24
CA GLU A 83 -9.04 -12.28 -7.83
C GLU A 83 -9.22 -11.72 -6.42
N VAL A 84 -8.29 -12.03 -5.52
CA VAL A 84 -8.30 -11.56 -4.13
C VAL A 84 -6.93 -10.96 -3.81
N PRO A 85 -6.73 -9.66 -4.04
CA PRO A 85 -5.45 -9.03 -3.70
C PRO A 85 -5.32 -8.86 -2.18
N GLU A 86 -4.07 -8.87 -1.70
CA GLU A 86 -3.79 -8.62 -0.30
C GLU A 86 -3.96 -7.13 0.01
N MET A 87 -4.65 -6.83 1.12
CA MET A 87 -4.72 -5.48 1.66
C MET A 87 -4.84 -5.59 3.17
N LEU A 88 -3.76 -5.24 3.88
CA LEU A 88 -3.75 -5.25 5.34
C LEU A 88 -3.38 -3.86 5.82
N VAL A 89 -4.13 -3.35 6.78
CA VAL A 89 -3.93 -2.00 7.33
C VAL A 89 -3.29 -2.11 8.70
N LEU A 90 -2.19 -1.36 8.89
CA LEU A 90 -1.52 -1.26 10.17
C LEU A 90 -1.49 0.21 10.58
N PRO A 91 -1.88 0.53 11.82
CA PRO A 91 -1.76 1.92 12.28
C PRO A 91 -0.30 2.27 12.58
N ALA A 92 0.10 3.48 12.20
CA ALA A 92 1.36 4.04 12.63
C ALA A 92 1.05 4.91 13.85
N SER A 93 1.61 4.57 15.00
CA SER A 93 1.27 5.26 16.24
C SER A 93 1.92 6.63 16.38
N GLY A 94 2.90 6.95 15.55
CA GLY A 94 3.58 8.23 15.58
C GLY A 94 4.76 8.26 14.64
N GLY A 95 5.57 9.29 14.73
CA GLY A 95 6.76 9.42 13.91
C GLY A 95 7.45 10.74 14.13
N PHE A 96 8.36 11.07 13.23
CA PHE A 96 9.06 12.35 13.24
C PHE A 96 8.08 13.43 12.76
N PRO A 97 7.80 14.47 13.58
CA PRO A 97 6.74 15.43 13.24
C PRO A 97 6.85 16.06 11.85
N PRO A 98 8.01 16.54 11.39
CA PRO A 98 8.08 17.08 10.03
C PRO A 98 7.73 16.07 8.94
N TYR A 99 8.04 14.79 9.15
CA TYR A 99 7.70 13.73 8.20
C TYR A 99 6.19 13.46 8.19
N LEU A 100 5.59 13.43 9.38
CA LEU A 100 4.14 13.23 9.49
C LEU A 100 3.38 14.39 8.84
N ASP A 101 3.88 15.62 9.00
CA ASP A 101 3.30 16.80 8.37
C ASP A 101 3.43 16.72 6.84
N TRP A 102 4.60 16.31 6.35
CA TRP A 102 4.81 16.13 4.91
C TRP A 102 3.84 15.09 4.35
N LEU A 103 3.67 14.00 5.07
CA LEU A 103 2.78 12.91 4.64
C LEU A 103 1.34 13.42 4.53
N ALA A 104 0.85 14.11 5.56
CA ALA A 104 -0.49 14.67 5.55
C ALA A 104 -0.68 15.68 4.42
N ASP A 105 0.29 16.56 4.21
CA ASP A 105 0.21 17.57 3.16
C ASP A 105 0.20 16.93 1.76
N SER A 106 0.94 15.84 1.58
CA SER A 106 1.01 15.13 0.30
C SER A 106 -0.33 14.53 -0.12
N LEU A 107 -1.22 14.28 0.84
CA LEU A 107 -2.52 13.67 0.57
C LEU A 107 -3.61 14.69 0.28
N ARG A 108 -3.35 15.98 0.47
CA ARG A 108 -4.35 17.01 0.21
C ARG A 108 -4.55 17.21 -1.28
N GLY A 109 -5.82 17.17 -1.71
CA GLY A 109 -6.17 17.52 -3.06
C GLY A 109 -6.10 19.04 -3.24
N GLU A 110 -5.62 19.47 -4.38
CA GLU A 110 -5.56 20.87 -4.76
C GLU A 110 -6.67 21.24 -5.72
#